data_f7d55beb557312b5b6daf21ef06376b3
#
_entry.id   f7d55beb557312b5b6daf21ef06376b3
#
_cell.length_a   1.000
_cell.length_b   1.000
_cell.length_c   1.000
_cell.angle_alpha   90.00
_cell.angle_beta   90.00
_cell.angle_gamma   90.00
#
_symmetry.space_group_name_H-M   'P 1'
#
loop_
_entity.id
_entity.type
_entity.pdbx_description
1 polymer ?
#
loop_
_entity_poly.entity_id
_entity_poly.type
_entity_poly.pdbx_seq_one_letter_code
_entity_poly.pdbx_strand_id
1 'polypeptide(L)'
;MSCPSPHFSGFDHLAIVVPDTEEALKIWRDVYGFPVVYSEAVNDGTVLLTHLDMGNAHLQLVEPLTPEHPLQDWLKQNGPGLHHFCMRVDDVQRSFETFPAAGIPTAPAPHQGTVGKRALFLDKSASQNVQVEVTGP
;
A
#
# COMPACT_ATOMS: atom_id res chain seq x y z
N MET A 1 6.61 -10.92 -18.50
CA MET A 1 6.81 -9.62 -19.17
C MET A 1 7.41 -8.64 -18.20
N SER A 2 8.45 -7.93 -18.61
CA SER A 2 9.03 -6.87 -17.77
C SER A 2 8.21 -5.59 -17.89
N CYS A 3 8.21 -4.79 -16.82
CA CYS A 3 7.60 -3.48 -16.82
C CYS A 3 8.41 -2.53 -17.71
N PRO A 4 7.77 -1.77 -18.63
CA PRO A 4 8.51 -0.89 -19.55
C PRO A 4 9.01 0.39 -18.93
N SER A 5 8.61 0.71 -17.68
CA SER A 5 9.01 1.96 -17.03
C SER A 5 10.47 1.92 -16.60
N PRO A 6 11.23 3.02 -16.79
CA PRO A 6 12.59 3.12 -16.23
C PRO A 6 12.60 3.33 -14.72
N HIS A 7 11.46 3.60 -14.10
CA HIS A 7 11.37 3.98 -12.68
C HIS A 7 10.69 2.91 -11.83
N PHE A 8 9.82 2.07 -12.40
CA PHE A 8 9.06 1.07 -11.70
C PHE A 8 9.30 -0.31 -12.32
N SER A 9 9.35 -1.34 -11.49
CA SER A 9 9.60 -2.71 -11.96
C SER A 9 8.33 -3.56 -12.07
N GLY A 10 7.18 -3.01 -11.69
CA GLY A 10 5.91 -3.69 -11.86
C GLY A 10 4.87 -3.24 -10.86
N PHE A 11 3.68 -3.82 -10.96
CA PHE A 11 2.56 -3.58 -10.05
C PHE A 11 2.66 -4.57 -8.88
N ASP A 12 2.43 -4.10 -7.66
CA ASP A 12 2.51 -4.94 -6.47
C ASP A 12 1.14 -5.24 -5.87
N HIS A 13 0.42 -4.22 -5.43
CA HIS A 13 -0.88 -4.44 -4.79
C HIS A 13 -1.79 -3.23 -4.88
N LEU A 14 -3.09 -3.51 -4.66
CA LEU A 14 -4.14 -2.52 -4.49
C LEU A 14 -4.52 -2.50 -3.02
N ALA A 15 -4.59 -1.32 -2.40
CA ALA A 15 -4.86 -1.19 -0.97
C ALA A 15 -6.26 -0.64 -0.71
N ILE A 16 -6.96 -1.32 0.20
CA ILE A 16 -8.27 -0.92 0.69
C ILE A 16 -8.15 -0.68 2.20
N VAL A 17 -8.59 0.47 2.67
CA VAL A 17 -8.66 0.76 4.10
C VAL A 17 -9.99 0.27 4.65
N VAL A 18 -9.92 -0.49 5.73
CA VAL A 18 -11.08 -1.12 6.37
C VAL A 18 -11.06 -0.87 7.88
N PRO A 19 -12.24 -0.75 8.52
CA PRO A 19 -12.28 -0.61 9.98
C PRO A 19 -12.02 -1.92 10.73
N ASP A 20 -12.23 -3.06 10.08
CA ASP A 20 -12.12 -4.38 10.71
C ASP A 20 -11.78 -5.41 9.65
N THR A 21 -10.59 -6.00 9.76
CA THR A 21 -10.07 -6.97 8.78
C THR A 21 -10.95 -8.22 8.71
N GLU A 22 -11.40 -8.76 9.85
CA GLU A 22 -12.20 -9.98 9.85
C GLU A 22 -13.54 -9.78 9.14
N GLU A 23 -14.17 -8.62 9.33
CA GLU A 23 -15.39 -8.29 8.60
C GLU A 23 -15.15 -8.18 7.09
N ALA A 24 -14.04 -7.56 6.70
CA ALA A 24 -13.67 -7.45 5.29
C ALA A 24 -13.40 -8.83 4.66
N LEU A 25 -12.77 -9.72 5.40
CA LEU A 25 -12.46 -11.08 4.91
C LEU A 25 -13.70 -11.92 4.63
N LYS A 26 -14.83 -11.61 5.28
CA LYS A 26 -16.09 -12.31 4.97
C LYS A 26 -16.50 -12.12 3.52
N ILE A 27 -16.16 -10.98 2.92
CA ILE A 27 -16.43 -10.70 1.51
C ILE A 27 -15.26 -11.14 0.64
N TRP A 28 -14.07 -10.60 0.88
CA TRP A 28 -12.95 -10.78 -0.04
C TRP A 28 -12.40 -12.20 -0.07
N ARG A 29 -12.35 -12.86 1.07
CA ARG A 29 -11.90 -14.25 1.17
C ARG A 29 -13.07 -15.23 1.02
N ASP A 30 -14.14 -15.05 1.81
CA ASP A 30 -15.17 -16.06 1.97
C ASP A 30 -16.18 -16.07 0.81
N VAL A 31 -16.53 -14.92 0.27
CA VAL A 31 -17.46 -14.81 -0.86
C VAL A 31 -16.70 -14.76 -2.19
N TYR A 32 -15.72 -13.88 -2.32
CA TYR A 32 -14.99 -13.72 -3.59
C TYR A 32 -13.89 -14.77 -3.77
N GLY A 33 -13.44 -15.42 -2.71
CA GLY A 33 -12.55 -16.57 -2.81
C GLY A 33 -11.06 -16.25 -2.86
N PHE A 34 -10.64 -15.03 -2.55
CA PHE A 34 -9.21 -14.68 -2.55
C PHE A 34 -8.55 -15.18 -1.27
N PRO A 35 -7.56 -16.12 -1.35
CA PRO A 35 -6.94 -16.64 -0.14
C PRO A 35 -6.01 -15.61 0.49
N VAL A 36 -5.93 -15.65 1.82
CA VAL A 36 -4.97 -14.84 2.57
C VAL A 36 -3.58 -15.42 2.38
N VAL A 37 -2.62 -14.56 1.99
CA VAL A 37 -1.21 -14.92 1.88
C VAL A 37 -0.51 -14.74 3.21
N TYR A 38 -0.68 -13.57 3.83
CA TYR A 38 -0.14 -13.27 5.15
C TYR A 38 -0.83 -12.03 5.74
N SER A 39 -0.59 -11.83 7.04
CA SER A 39 -1.06 -10.66 7.77
C SER A 39 0.05 -10.22 8.72
N GLU A 40 0.31 -8.92 8.78
CA GLU A 40 1.42 -8.37 9.57
C GLU A 40 1.05 -7.00 10.13
N ALA A 41 1.31 -6.78 11.42
CA ALA A 41 1.21 -5.46 12.02
C ALA A 41 2.54 -4.73 11.84
N VAL A 42 2.51 -3.53 11.28
CA VAL A 42 3.71 -2.73 11.01
C VAL A 42 3.59 -1.35 11.65
N ASN A 43 4.64 -0.54 11.53
CA ASN A 43 4.72 0.81 12.11
C ASN A 43 4.44 0.79 13.62
N ASP A 44 5.24 0.01 14.34
CA ASP A 44 5.13 -0.18 15.79
C ASP A 44 3.77 -0.73 16.22
N GLY A 45 3.19 -1.63 15.41
CA GLY A 45 1.92 -2.27 15.71
C GLY A 45 0.70 -1.37 15.54
N THR A 46 0.81 -0.26 14.83
CA THR A 46 -0.29 0.70 14.70
C THR A 46 -1.21 0.44 13.51
N VAL A 47 -0.79 -0.40 12.58
CA VAL A 47 -1.58 -0.74 11.39
C VAL A 47 -1.41 -2.21 11.05
N LEU A 48 -2.51 -2.88 10.75
CA LEU A 48 -2.51 -4.29 10.32
C LEU A 48 -2.68 -4.34 8.80
N LEU A 49 -1.75 -5.01 8.14
CA LEU A 49 -1.76 -5.21 6.69
C LEU A 49 -1.99 -6.69 6.39
N THR A 50 -3.05 -6.99 5.65
CA THR A 50 -3.40 -8.36 5.26
C THR A 50 -3.40 -8.46 3.75
N HIS A 51 -2.59 -9.35 3.21
CA HIS A 51 -2.47 -9.56 1.78
C HIS A 51 -3.26 -10.78 1.33
N LEU A 52 -4.05 -10.61 0.27
CA LEU A 52 -4.79 -11.69 -0.38
C LEU A 52 -4.27 -11.86 -1.81
N ASP A 53 -4.26 -13.11 -2.27
CA ASP A 53 -3.80 -13.44 -3.61
C ASP A 53 -4.94 -13.26 -4.61
N MET A 54 -4.75 -12.35 -5.58
CA MET A 54 -5.70 -12.13 -6.67
C MET A 54 -5.23 -12.78 -7.98
N GLY A 55 -4.15 -13.57 -7.93
CA GLY A 55 -3.56 -14.22 -9.08
C GLY A 55 -2.36 -13.47 -9.63
N ASN A 56 -2.56 -12.32 -10.24
CA ASN A 56 -1.49 -11.52 -10.83
C ASN A 56 -1.03 -10.35 -9.95
N ALA A 57 -1.64 -10.17 -8.78
CA ALA A 57 -1.33 -9.10 -7.85
C ALA A 57 -1.91 -9.44 -6.49
N HIS A 58 -1.57 -8.66 -5.46
CA HIS A 58 -2.19 -8.78 -4.15
C HIS A 58 -3.24 -7.69 -3.93
N LEU A 59 -4.29 -8.04 -3.20
CA LEU A 59 -5.15 -7.08 -2.54
C LEU A 59 -4.62 -6.90 -1.12
N GLN A 60 -4.42 -5.66 -0.68
CA GLN A 60 -3.99 -5.38 0.68
C GLN A 60 -5.14 -4.74 1.45
N LEU A 61 -5.54 -5.37 2.55
CA LEU A 61 -6.48 -4.77 3.50
C LEU A 61 -5.66 -4.03 4.55
N VAL A 62 -6.01 -2.79 4.82
CA VAL A 62 -5.28 -1.90 5.73
C VAL A 62 -6.21 -1.51 6.87
N GLU A 63 -5.91 -1.98 8.08
CA GLU A 63 -6.72 -1.66 9.26
C GLU A 63 -5.89 -0.83 10.25
N PRO A 64 -6.28 0.43 10.55
CA PRO A 64 -5.64 1.19 11.62
C PRO A 64 -5.99 0.58 12.98
N LEU A 65 -4.98 0.31 13.80
CA LEU A 65 -5.14 -0.40 15.08
C LEU A 65 -5.20 0.54 16.29
N THR A 66 -4.85 1.83 16.11
CA THR A 66 -4.84 2.79 17.22
C THR A 66 -5.81 3.94 16.94
N PRO A 67 -6.43 4.52 18.00
CA PRO A 67 -7.40 5.61 17.82
C PRO A 67 -6.82 6.85 17.16
N GLU A 68 -5.55 7.12 17.37
CA GLU A 68 -4.87 8.31 16.84
C GLU A 68 -4.26 8.13 15.45
N HIS A 69 -4.34 6.92 14.86
CA HIS A 69 -3.79 6.69 13.52
C HIS A 69 -4.53 7.56 12.49
N PRO A 70 -3.80 8.23 11.57
CA PRO A 70 -4.43 9.12 10.59
C PRO A 70 -5.51 8.46 9.73
N LEU A 71 -5.44 7.17 9.49
CA LEU A 71 -6.45 6.44 8.73
C LEU A 71 -7.81 6.36 9.41
N GLN A 72 -7.88 6.61 10.73
CA GLN A 72 -9.18 6.71 11.41
C GLN A 72 -9.99 7.90 10.87
N ASP A 73 -9.34 9.06 10.68
CA ASP A 73 -10.00 10.22 10.09
C ASP A 73 -10.36 9.97 8.62
N TRP A 74 -9.48 9.30 7.89
CA TRP A 74 -9.78 8.92 6.51
C TRP A 74 -11.03 8.05 6.41
N LEU A 75 -11.16 7.05 7.31
CA LEU A 75 -12.35 6.19 7.39
C LEU A 75 -13.61 6.99 7.72
N LYS A 76 -13.52 7.95 8.64
CA LYS A 76 -14.67 8.80 8.99
C LYS A 76 -15.14 9.64 7.82
N GLN A 77 -14.20 10.14 7.01
CA GLN A 77 -14.51 11.01 5.87
C GLN A 77 -14.97 10.24 4.65
N ASN A 78 -14.42 9.06 4.39
CA ASN A 78 -14.62 8.34 3.14
C ASN A 78 -15.36 7.02 3.29
N GLY A 79 -15.42 6.46 4.50
CA GLY A 79 -15.83 5.08 4.70
C GLY A 79 -14.77 4.09 4.22
N PRO A 80 -15.00 2.78 4.39
CA PRO A 80 -14.10 1.77 3.84
C PRO A 80 -14.00 1.88 2.33
N GLY A 81 -12.81 1.67 1.78
CA GLY A 81 -12.67 1.72 0.33
C GLY A 81 -11.24 1.83 -0.15
N LEU A 82 -11.10 2.06 -1.45
CA LEU A 82 -9.82 2.19 -2.13
C LEU A 82 -9.04 3.38 -1.58
N HIS A 83 -7.78 3.15 -1.25
CA HIS A 83 -6.90 4.17 -0.68
C HIS A 83 -5.72 4.47 -1.61
N HIS A 84 -5.06 3.44 -2.11
CA HIS A 84 -3.90 3.62 -2.99
C HIS A 84 -3.63 2.34 -3.76
N PHE A 85 -2.74 2.44 -4.75
CA PHE A 85 -2.10 1.25 -5.31
C PHE A 85 -0.59 1.38 -5.15
N CYS A 86 0.08 0.23 -5.18
CA CYS A 86 1.52 0.15 -4.93
C CYS A 86 2.24 -0.46 -6.12
N MET A 87 3.33 0.19 -6.54
CA MET A 87 4.22 -0.29 -7.58
C MET A 87 5.51 -0.83 -6.96
N ARG A 88 6.17 -1.76 -7.63
CA ARG A 88 7.47 -2.25 -7.19
C ARG A 88 8.58 -1.37 -7.73
N VAL A 89 9.62 -1.20 -6.90
CA VAL A 89 10.90 -0.60 -7.28
C VAL A 89 12.04 -1.50 -6.83
N ASP A 90 13.20 -1.37 -7.45
CA ASP A 90 14.35 -2.22 -7.13
C ASP A 90 15.01 -1.84 -5.80
N ASP A 91 14.89 -0.57 -5.39
CA ASP A 91 15.53 -0.03 -4.18
C ASP A 91 14.77 1.22 -3.75
N VAL A 92 14.08 1.15 -2.61
CA VAL A 92 13.24 2.25 -2.14
C VAL A 92 14.08 3.48 -1.77
N GLN A 93 15.23 3.28 -1.11
CA GLN A 93 16.08 4.41 -0.71
C GLN A 93 16.62 5.14 -1.93
N ARG A 94 17.07 4.39 -2.94
CA ARG A 94 17.54 5.01 -4.20
C ARG A 94 16.42 5.75 -4.91
N SER A 95 15.22 5.18 -4.94
CA SER A 95 14.06 5.85 -5.54
C SER A 95 13.75 7.16 -4.82
N PHE A 96 13.79 7.16 -3.50
CA PHE A 96 13.59 8.35 -2.70
C PHE A 96 14.61 9.45 -3.07
N GLU A 97 15.86 9.06 -3.30
CA GLU A 97 16.94 10.01 -3.63
C GLU A 97 16.87 10.51 -5.07
N THR A 98 16.38 9.68 -6.00
CA THR A 98 16.44 9.99 -7.45
C THR A 98 15.12 10.46 -8.06
N PHE A 99 13.98 10.09 -7.49
CA PHE A 99 12.66 10.39 -8.05
C PHE A 99 12.39 11.90 -8.22
N PRO A 100 12.74 12.77 -7.26
CA PRO A 100 12.45 14.21 -7.45
C PRO A 100 13.09 14.79 -8.71
N ALA A 101 14.32 14.43 -9.02
CA ALA A 101 14.99 14.91 -10.22
C ALA A 101 14.36 14.36 -11.51
N ALA A 102 13.64 13.24 -11.43
CA ALA A 102 12.92 12.67 -12.56
C ALA A 102 11.49 13.22 -12.69
N GLY A 103 11.12 14.19 -11.87
CA GLY A 103 9.76 14.75 -11.89
C GLY A 103 8.76 13.96 -11.08
N ILE A 104 9.23 13.10 -10.17
CA ILE A 104 8.38 12.25 -9.31
C ILE A 104 8.58 12.70 -7.86
N PRO A 105 7.82 13.68 -7.36
CA PRO A 105 7.95 14.11 -5.97
C PRO A 105 7.41 13.06 -5.01
N THR A 106 8.02 12.97 -3.83
CA THR A 106 7.71 11.93 -2.85
C THR A 106 7.35 12.53 -1.50
N ALA A 107 6.83 11.68 -0.60
CA ALA A 107 6.70 11.99 0.81
C ALA A 107 8.08 12.30 1.42
N PRO A 108 8.13 12.94 2.60
CA PRO A 108 9.41 13.37 3.19
C PRO A 108 10.36 12.24 3.55
N ALA A 109 9.87 11.02 3.77
CA ALA A 109 10.72 9.89 4.15
C ALA A 109 10.05 8.56 3.78
N PRO A 110 10.84 7.51 3.50
CA PRO A 110 10.32 6.15 3.42
C PRO A 110 9.81 5.64 4.79
N HIS A 111 8.98 4.60 4.75
CA HIS A 111 8.46 3.95 5.95
C HIS A 111 8.60 2.44 5.84
N GLN A 112 8.22 1.73 6.92
CA GLN A 112 8.26 0.27 6.95
C GLN A 112 7.14 -0.31 6.09
N GLY A 113 7.49 -1.27 5.22
CA GLY A 113 6.53 -2.11 4.51
C GLY A 113 6.43 -3.49 5.15
N THR A 114 5.71 -4.40 4.48
CA THR A 114 5.58 -5.78 4.93
C THR A 114 6.79 -6.63 4.54
N VAL A 115 6.96 -7.76 5.22
CA VAL A 115 7.98 -8.80 4.99
C VAL A 115 9.40 -8.24 4.84
N GLY A 116 9.74 -7.29 5.71
CA GLY A 116 11.07 -6.69 5.73
C GLY A 116 11.35 -5.68 4.63
N LYS A 117 10.38 -5.35 3.81
CA LYS A 117 10.52 -4.35 2.75
C LYS A 117 10.38 -2.94 3.31
N ARG A 118 10.74 -1.97 2.48
CA ARG A 118 10.47 -0.56 2.71
C ARG A 118 9.39 -0.08 1.77
N ALA A 119 8.80 1.05 2.08
CA ALA A 119 7.77 1.65 1.25
C ALA A 119 7.91 3.17 1.25
N LEU A 120 7.35 3.81 0.23
CA LEU A 120 7.44 5.26 0.07
C LEU A 120 6.19 5.73 -0.66
N PHE A 121 5.47 6.68 -0.08
CA PHE A 121 4.38 7.33 -0.80
C PHE A 121 4.93 8.39 -1.75
N LEU A 122 4.35 8.48 -2.93
CA LEU A 122 4.59 9.57 -3.87
C LEU A 122 3.64 10.73 -3.51
N ASP A 123 3.98 11.94 -3.98
CA ASP A 123 3.10 13.09 -3.78
C ASP A 123 1.96 13.02 -4.79
N LYS A 124 0.73 12.82 -4.30
CA LYS A 124 -0.44 12.63 -5.17
C LYS A 124 -0.78 13.86 -6.02
N SER A 125 -0.29 15.04 -5.67
CA SER A 125 -0.49 16.23 -6.49
C SER A 125 0.13 16.08 -7.87
N ALA A 126 1.21 15.30 -7.99
CA ALA A 126 1.88 15.07 -9.28
C ALA A 126 1.18 14.01 -10.13
N SER A 127 0.25 13.23 -9.56
CA SER A 127 -0.50 12.19 -10.26
C SER A 127 -2.00 12.44 -10.25
N GLN A 128 -2.39 13.69 -10.30
CA GLN A 128 -3.80 14.12 -10.40
C GLN A 128 -4.66 13.56 -9.28
N ASN A 129 -4.15 13.64 -8.05
CA ASN A 129 -4.82 13.21 -6.83
C ASN A 129 -4.95 11.70 -6.68
N VAL A 130 -4.23 10.91 -7.46
CA VAL A 130 -4.14 9.46 -7.27
C VAL A 130 -3.03 9.16 -6.28
N GLN A 131 -3.37 8.44 -5.20
CA GLN A 131 -2.39 8.04 -4.19
C GLN A 131 -1.62 6.83 -4.69
N VAL A 132 -0.31 6.96 -4.86
CA VAL A 132 0.58 5.89 -5.31
C VAL A 132 1.66 5.66 -4.26
N GLU A 133 1.93 4.39 -3.99
CA GLU A 133 3.01 3.95 -3.11
C GLU A 133 4.00 3.14 -3.93
N VAL A 134 5.26 3.11 -3.52
CA VAL A 134 6.23 2.15 -4.05
C VAL A 134 6.76 1.28 -2.93
N THR A 135 7.15 0.04 -3.25
CA THR A 135 7.70 -0.91 -2.29
C THR A 135 8.86 -1.68 -2.91
N GLY A 136 9.76 -2.14 -2.06
CA GLY A 136 10.92 -2.91 -2.47
C GLY A 136 11.92 -3.05 -1.33
N PRO A 137 13.13 -3.52 -1.63
CA PRO A 137 14.20 -3.55 -0.64
C PRO A 137 14.56 -2.18 -0.10
#